data_dbc449cf791f3763a11877b75a6dea3c
#
_entry.id   dbc449cf791f3763a11877b75a6dea3c
#
_cell.length_a   1.000
_cell.length_b   1.000
_cell.length_c   1.000
_cell.angle_alpha   90.00
_cell.angle_beta   90.00
_cell.angle_gamma   90.00
#
_symmetry.space_group_name_H-M   'P 1'
#
loop_
_entity.id
_entity.type
_entity.pdbx_description
1 polymer ?
#
loop_
_entity_poly.entity_id
_entity_poly.type
_entity_poly.pdbx_seq_one_letter_code
_entity_poly.pdbx_strand_id
1 'polypeptide(L)'
;MQNTFQTVSQDLLHANQLSADELAKSLAIISNHHVDYADIYCQRTAFESWHLDEGMVKSGSFQIDQGVGVRAVLGEKTAFAYADSLTADAIQCAAQTVKVIGAAGNIAPVRVPTPVYGKAVHACANPIITLQSPEKVALLQKVEQLAKAADPRIVQVMAGLTCEHDMIYIARLDGKHAADIRPLVRLSVTVIAKQGERREQGSAGGGGRFDLTYFDDAKIKEYVNKAVQQALINLESRPAPAGAMTVVLGNGWPGVLLHEAVGHGLEGDFNRKQTSVFTGKIGERVAAKGVTVIDQGDIPDRRGSLNIDDEGNETRRTVLIEDGILTGYMQDETNARLMGVDVTGNGRRESYSSVVMPRMTNTFMESGTHDPQEIIESMDKGIYAVNFGGGQVDITSGKFVFSASEAWWVENGKLQYPVKGATIIGSGSEVLKHVSMIGNDSALDTGVGVCGKDGQSVPVGVGQPTLRIDAGLTVGGSEA
;
A
#
# COMPACT_ATOMS: atom_id res chain seq x y z
N MET A 1 9.28 21.22 1.43
CA MET A 1 7.82 21.37 1.19
C MET A 1 7.44 22.71 0.56
N GLN A 2 7.91 23.87 1.01
CA GLN A 2 7.60 25.16 0.34
C GLN A 2 8.03 25.17 -1.13
N ASN A 3 9.24 24.71 -1.46
CA ASN A 3 9.69 24.57 -2.85
C ASN A 3 8.83 23.60 -3.65
N THR A 4 8.38 22.49 -3.05
CA THR A 4 7.47 21.52 -3.68
C THR A 4 6.15 22.18 -4.06
N PHE A 5 5.56 22.95 -3.14
CA PHE A 5 4.33 23.69 -3.39
C PHE A 5 4.49 24.68 -4.56
N GLN A 6 5.62 25.41 -4.60
CA GLN A 6 5.92 26.34 -5.69
C GLN A 6 6.12 25.62 -7.03
N THR A 7 6.87 24.52 -7.04
CA THR A 7 7.08 23.72 -8.25
C THR A 7 5.77 23.18 -8.80
N VAL A 8 4.92 22.58 -7.96
CA VAL A 8 3.63 22.07 -8.39
C VAL A 8 2.71 23.21 -8.87
N SER A 9 2.69 24.36 -8.17
CA SER A 9 1.93 25.51 -8.63
C SER A 9 2.37 25.98 -10.02
N GLN A 10 3.67 25.98 -10.29
CA GLN A 10 4.22 26.38 -11.59
C GLN A 10 3.96 25.31 -12.66
N ASP A 11 4.28 24.05 -12.40
CA ASP A 11 4.35 22.98 -13.41
C ASP A 11 2.99 22.31 -13.63
N LEU A 12 2.08 22.37 -12.66
CA LEU A 12 0.74 21.81 -12.78
C LEU A 12 -0.33 22.85 -13.00
N LEU A 13 -0.36 23.96 -12.23
CA LEU A 13 -1.40 24.98 -12.40
C LEU A 13 -1.05 25.99 -13.49
N HIS A 14 0.06 26.73 -13.35
CA HIS A 14 0.38 27.81 -14.30
C HIS A 14 0.66 27.28 -15.71
N ALA A 15 1.28 26.11 -15.84
CA ALA A 15 1.49 25.46 -17.14
C ALA A 15 0.16 25.15 -17.87
N ASN A 16 -0.93 24.96 -17.13
CA ASN A 16 -2.30 24.80 -17.64
C ASN A 16 -3.13 26.08 -17.57
N GLN A 17 -2.50 27.25 -17.41
CA GLN A 17 -3.13 28.56 -17.30
C GLN A 17 -4.13 28.67 -16.14
N LEU A 18 -3.90 27.92 -15.08
CA LEU A 18 -4.68 27.93 -13.83
C LEU A 18 -3.96 28.68 -12.73
N SER A 19 -4.72 29.20 -11.77
CA SER A 19 -4.22 29.85 -10.56
C SER A 19 -5.03 29.44 -9.35
N ALA A 20 -4.47 29.66 -8.15
CA ALA A 20 -5.20 29.43 -6.90
C ALA A 20 -6.52 30.24 -6.82
N ASP A 21 -6.55 31.44 -7.42
CA ASP A 21 -7.75 32.30 -7.48
C ASP A 21 -8.84 31.69 -8.36
N GLU A 22 -8.48 31.02 -9.45
CA GLU A 22 -9.47 30.34 -10.31
C GLU A 22 -10.06 29.11 -9.65
N LEU A 23 -9.24 28.35 -8.90
CA LEU A 23 -9.73 27.26 -8.06
C LEU A 23 -10.67 27.80 -6.97
N ALA A 24 -10.31 28.90 -6.32
CA ALA A 24 -11.18 29.57 -5.34
C ALA A 24 -12.51 30.04 -5.93
N LYS A 25 -12.50 30.59 -7.15
CA LYS A 25 -13.74 30.96 -7.87
C LYS A 25 -14.62 29.74 -8.15
N SER A 26 -14.02 28.60 -8.51
CA SER A 26 -14.76 27.35 -8.75
C SER A 26 -15.34 26.78 -7.46
N LEU A 27 -14.61 26.84 -6.34
CA LEU A 27 -15.13 26.51 -5.01
C LEU A 27 -16.26 27.44 -4.58
N ALA A 28 -16.23 28.74 -4.98
CA ALA A 28 -17.32 29.69 -4.73
C ALA A 28 -18.64 29.26 -5.38
N ILE A 29 -18.60 28.58 -6.53
CA ILE A 29 -19.80 28.03 -7.19
C ILE A 29 -20.47 27.00 -6.27
N ILE A 30 -19.68 26.17 -5.59
CA ILE A 30 -20.17 25.14 -4.66
C ILE A 30 -20.67 25.79 -3.36
N SER A 31 -19.93 26.79 -2.83
CA SER A 31 -20.23 27.45 -1.56
C SER A 31 -21.49 28.32 -1.57
N ASN A 32 -22.05 28.61 -2.76
CA ASN A 32 -23.36 29.25 -2.88
C ASN A 32 -24.52 28.34 -2.38
N HIS A 33 -24.22 27.09 -2.06
CA HIS A 33 -25.09 26.13 -1.42
C HIS A 33 -24.48 25.68 -0.09
N HIS A 34 -25.32 25.29 0.88
CA HIS A 34 -24.79 24.74 2.11
C HIS A 34 -24.19 23.36 1.83
N VAL A 35 -22.87 23.23 2.05
CA VAL A 35 -22.12 21.99 2.04
C VAL A 35 -21.18 21.94 3.23
N ASP A 36 -20.92 20.76 3.74
CA ASP A 36 -20.04 20.57 4.93
C ASP A 36 -18.57 20.60 4.53
N TYR A 37 -18.25 20.15 3.32
CA TYR A 37 -16.89 20.04 2.81
C TYR A 37 -16.91 20.09 1.27
N ALA A 38 -15.87 20.67 0.68
CA ALA A 38 -15.62 20.56 -0.77
C ALA A 38 -14.12 20.66 -1.04
N ASP A 39 -13.66 19.96 -2.06
CA ASP A 39 -12.30 20.03 -2.58
C ASP A 39 -12.24 19.97 -4.11
N ILE A 40 -11.14 20.49 -4.64
CA ILE A 40 -10.68 20.35 -6.01
C ILE A 40 -9.31 19.67 -5.95
N TYR A 41 -9.16 18.55 -6.64
CA TYR A 41 -7.94 17.76 -6.72
C TYR A 41 -7.42 17.76 -8.16
N CYS A 42 -6.33 18.46 -8.41
CA CYS A 42 -5.65 18.49 -9.69
C CYS A 42 -4.49 17.52 -9.65
N GLN A 43 -4.31 16.70 -10.69
CA GLN A 43 -3.26 15.68 -10.75
C GLN A 43 -2.64 15.61 -12.14
N ARG A 44 -1.34 15.31 -12.19
CA ARG A 44 -0.62 14.91 -13.38
C ARG A 44 0.37 13.81 -13.01
N THR A 45 0.15 12.63 -13.56
CA THR A 45 1.00 11.45 -13.37
C THR A 45 1.73 11.12 -14.65
N ALA A 46 3.05 11.04 -14.60
CA ALA A 46 3.87 10.45 -15.64
C ALA A 46 4.32 9.08 -15.17
N PHE A 47 4.11 8.07 -15.98
CA PHE A 47 4.44 6.67 -15.69
C PHE A 47 5.30 6.08 -16.80
N GLU A 48 6.33 5.35 -16.42
CA GLU A 48 7.20 4.63 -17.34
C GLU A 48 7.42 3.20 -16.87
N SER A 49 7.40 2.25 -17.79
CA SER A 49 7.70 0.85 -17.49
C SER A 49 8.57 0.21 -18.54
N TRP A 50 9.42 -0.73 -18.11
CA TRP A 50 10.32 -1.54 -18.94
C TRP A 50 10.20 -2.99 -18.52
N HIS A 51 10.13 -3.89 -19.49
CA HIS A 51 10.03 -5.31 -19.24
C HIS A 51 11.05 -6.09 -20.08
N LEU A 52 11.85 -6.91 -19.38
CA LEU A 52 12.82 -7.82 -19.97
C LEU A 52 12.36 -9.26 -19.78
N ASP A 53 12.46 -10.07 -20.82
CA ASP A 53 12.24 -11.51 -20.79
C ASP A 53 13.17 -12.17 -21.80
N GLU A 54 13.78 -13.31 -21.43
CA GLU A 54 14.69 -14.11 -22.28
C GLU A 54 15.80 -13.26 -22.93
N GLY A 55 16.45 -12.40 -22.18
CA GLY A 55 17.60 -11.61 -22.63
C GLY A 55 17.27 -10.37 -23.45
N MET A 56 15.99 -10.14 -23.72
CA MET A 56 15.55 -9.02 -24.55
C MET A 56 14.56 -8.14 -23.80
N VAL A 57 14.70 -6.85 -23.95
CA VAL A 57 13.65 -5.91 -23.56
C VAL A 57 12.49 -6.06 -24.55
N LYS A 58 11.38 -6.62 -24.08
CA LYS A 58 10.19 -6.90 -24.89
C LYS A 58 9.30 -5.68 -25.07
N SER A 59 9.26 -4.81 -24.04
CA SER A 59 8.45 -3.60 -24.09
C SER A 59 9.04 -2.50 -23.22
N GLY A 60 8.83 -1.28 -23.64
CA GLY A 60 8.95 -0.05 -22.87
C GLY A 60 7.72 0.80 -23.14
N SER A 61 7.12 1.39 -22.11
CA SER A 61 5.98 2.28 -22.26
C SER A 61 6.19 3.55 -21.45
N PHE A 62 5.68 4.65 -21.97
CA PHE A 62 5.62 5.93 -21.30
C PHE A 62 4.24 6.52 -21.52
N GLN A 63 3.61 7.00 -20.46
CA GLN A 63 2.31 7.65 -20.52
C GLN A 63 2.24 8.82 -19.55
N ILE A 64 1.42 9.81 -19.90
CA ILE A 64 1.03 10.92 -19.02
C ILE A 64 -0.48 10.88 -18.91
N ASP A 65 -0.98 10.92 -17.70
CA ASP A 65 -2.37 11.13 -17.39
C ASP A 65 -2.51 12.40 -16.54
N GLN A 66 -3.51 13.21 -16.80
CA GLN A 66 -3.79 14.42 -16.02
C GLN A 66 -5.26 14.76 -16.01
N GLY A 67 -5.70 15.36 -14.93
CA GLY A 67 -7.09 15.79 -14.83
C GLY A 67 -7.42 16.41 -13.49
N VAL A 68 -8.71 16.61 -13.28
CA VAL A 68 -9.26 17.22 -12.07
C VAL A 68 -10.44 16.42 -11.55
N GLY A 69 -10.49 16.22 -10.25
CA GLY A 69 -11.66 15.75 -9.51
C GLY A 69 -12.20 16.87 -8.63
N VAL A 70 -13.51 17.04 -8.62
CA VAL A 70 -14.21 18.00 -7.76
C VAL A 70 -15.20 17.24 -6.91
N ARG A 71 -15.17 17.49 -5.60
CA ARG A 71 -16.03 16.82 -4.63
C ARG A 71 -16.75 17.82 -3.75
N ALA A 72 -18.01 17.53 -3.45
CA ALA A 72 -18.80 18.24 -2.43
C ALA A 72 -19.49 17.23 -1.51
N VAL A 73 -19.53 17.51 -0.22
CA VAL A 73 -20.09 16.62 0.81
C VAL A 73 -21.14 17.36 1.62
N LEU A 74 -22.29 16.71 1.81
CA LEU A 74 -23.37 17.17 2.69
C LEU A 74 -23.90 16.00 3.53
N GLY A 75 -23.70 16.03 4.83
CA GLY A 75 -23.98 14.90 5.71
C GLY A 75 -23.18 13.67 5.30
N GLU A 76 -23.85 12.60 4.98
CA GLU A 76 -23.28 11.34 4.48
C GLU A 76 -23.17 11.28 2.94
N LYS A 77 -23.76 12.24 2.23
CA LYS A 77 -23.81 12.25 0.78
C LYS A 77 -22.59 12.92 0.19
N THR A 78 -22.04 12.30 -0.85
CA THR A 78 -20.93 12.87 -1.64
C THR A 78 -21.37 13.02 -3.08
N ALA A 79 -21.21 14.23 -3.63
CA ALA A 79 -21.24 14.46 -5.07
C ALA A 79 -19.81 14.55 -5.57
N PHE A 80 -19.55 13.93 -6.72
CA PHE A 80 -18.24 13.90 -7.33
C PHE A 80 -18.37 14.02 -8.84
N ALA A 81 -17.50 14.84 -9.43
CA ALA A 81 -17.36 14.96 -10.88
C ALA A 81 -15.88 15.12 -11.22
N TYR A 82 -15.46 14.60 -12.36
CA TYR A 82 -14.08 14.70 -12.82
C TYR A 82 -14.00 14.99 -14.32
N ALA A 83 -12.83 15.46 -14.75
CA ALA A 83 -12.50 15.67 -16.15
C ALA A 83 -11.02 15.30 -16.39
N ASP A 84 -10.72 14.77 -17.57
CA ASP A 84 -9.38 14.42 -18.05
C ASP A 84 -8.60 15.61 -18.63
N SER A 85 -9.03 16.82 -18.31
CA SER A 85 -8.39 18.06 -18.72
C SER A 85 -8.25 19.03 -17.54
N LEU A 86 -7.08 19.66 -17.43
CA LEU A 86 -6.79 20.70 -16.44
C LEU A 86 -7.04 22.09 -17.06
N THR A 87 -8.33 22.47 -17.19
CA THR A 87 -8.73 23.79 -17.69
C THR A 87 -9.73 24.44 -16.73
N ALA A 88 -9.79 25.78 -16.73
CA ALA A 88 -10.75 26.52 -15.92
C ALA A 88 -12.19 26.11 -16.21
N ASP A 89 -12.53 25.92 -17.49
CA ASP A 89 -13.87 25.52 -17.93
C ASP A 89 -14.25 24.12 -17.42
N ALA A 90 -13.32 23.14 -17.48
CA ALA A 90 -13.55 21.79 -16.98
C ALA A 90 -13.79 21.80 -15.46
N ILE A 91 -12.99 22.54 -14.70
CA ILE A 91 -13.12 22.69 -13.25
C ILE A 91 -14.46 23.35 -12.89
N GLN A 92 -14.84 24.43 -13.59
CA GLN A 92 -16.12 25.10 -13.37
C GLN A 92 -17.31 24.21 -13.70
N CYS A 93 -17.23 23.44 -14.80
CA CYS A 93 -18.27 22.47 -15.17
C CYS A 93 -18.44 21.38 -14.10
N ALA A 94 -17.35 20.83 -13.60
CA ALA A 94 -17.37 19.86 -12.51
C ALA A 94 -17.94 20.48 -11.21
N ALA A 95 -17.55 21.71 -10.86
CA ALA A 95 -18.10 22.43 -9.71
C ALA A 95 -19.61 22.70 -9.83
N GLN A 96 -20.09 23.07 -11.04
CA GLN A 96 -21.52 23.21 -11.34
C GLN A 96 -22.27 21.86 -11.17
N THR A 97 -21.64 20.76 -11.52
CA THR A 97 -22.23 19.41 -11.39
C THR A 97 -22.38 19.02 -9.94
N VAL A 98 -21.35 19.19 -9.11
CA VAL A 98 -21.39 18.73 -7.71
C VAL A 98 -22.18 19.66 -6.78
N LYS A 99 -22.37 20.94 -7.14
CA LYS A 99 -23.13 21.88 -6.30
C LYS A 99 -24.57 21.45 -6.03
N VAL A 100 -25.15 20.61 -6.90
CA VAL A 100 -26.55 20.15 -6.79
C VAL A 100 -26.81 19.32 -5.53
N ILE A 101 -25.76 18.83 -4.86
CA ILE A 101 -25.90 18.12 -3.58
C ILE A 101 -26.31 19.07 -2.44
N GLY A 102 -25.92 20.34 -2.55
CA GLY A 102 -26.20 21.36 -1.54
C GLY A 102 -27.67 21.76 -1.49
N ALA A 103 -28.19 21.96 -0.31
CA ALA A 103 -29.49 22.62 -0.13
C ALA A 103 -29.36 24.12 -0.35
N ALA A 104 -30.44 24.78 -0.80
CA ALA A 104 -30.51 26.26 -0.79
C ALA A 104 -30.32 26.74 0.66
N GLY A 105 -29.31 27.55 0.90
CA GLY A 105 -28.96 28.00 2.27
C GLY A 105 -27.95 29.13 2.27
N ASN A 106 -27.42 29.45 3.43
CA ASN A 106 -26.47 30.54 3.59
C ASN A 106 -25.18 30.28 2.80
N ILE A 107 -24.75 31.30 2.06
CA ILE A 107 -23.49 31.32 1.33
C ILE A 107 -22.33 31.23 2.34
N ALA A 108 -21.51 30.21 2.24
CA ALA A 108 -20.26 30.16 2.98
C ALA A 108 -19.25 31.13 2.33
N PRO A 109 -18.55 31.98 3.09
CA PRO A 109 -17.56 32.87 2.53
C PRO A 109 -16.39 32.03 1.96
N VAL A 110 -15.98 32.31 0.73
CA VAL A 110 -14.75 31.76 0.17
C VAL A 110 -13.58 32.33 0.94
N ARG A 111 -12.75 31.46 1.49
CA ARG A 111 -11.57 31.86 2.26
C ARG A 111 -10.39 32.12 1.34
N VAL A 112 -9.53 33.03 1.76
CA VAL A 112 -8.28 33.32 1.04
C VAL A 112 -7.43 32.05 1.02
N PRO A 113 -6.86 31.67 -0.15
CA PRO A 113 -5.98 30.52 -0.27
C PRO A 113 -4.80 30.58 0.73
N THR A 114 -4.66 29.57 1.55
CA THR A 114 -3.59 29.47 2.56
C THR A 114 -2.81 28.18 2.32
N PRO A 115 -1.54 28.26 1.91
CA PRO A 115 -0.70 27.07 1.71
C PRO A 115 -0.54 26.29 3.00
N VAL A 116 -0.73 24.95 2.91
CA VAL A 116 -0.41 23.97 3.95
C VAL A 116 0.76 23.13 3.47
N TYR A 117 1.76 23.00 4.30
CA TYR A 117 2.97 22.24 4.00
C TYR A 117 2.99 20.98 4.86
N GLY A 118 2.94 19.80 4.22
CA GLY A 118 3.10 18.53 4.91
C GLY A 118 4.53 18.28 5.42
N LYS A 119 4.76 17.12 6.00
CA LYS A 119 6.09 16.67 6.42
C LYS A 119 6.93 16.31 5.20
N ALA A 120 8.26 16.47 5.29
CA ALA A 120 9.19 16.00 4.27
C ALA A 120 9.52 14.52 4.54
N VAL A 121 8.66 13.63 4.10
CA VAL A 121 8.77 12.18 4.32
C VAL A 121 9.61 11.50 3.23
N HIS A 122 9.63 12.07 2.02
CA HIS A 122 10.44 11.59 0.90
C HIS A 122 10.93 12.77 0.05
N ALA A 123 11.95 12.50 -0.76
CA ALA A 123 12.43 13.46 -1.74
C ALA A 123 11.41 13.64 -2.88
N CYS A 124 11.30 14.87 -3.41
CA CYS A 124 10.42 15.18 -4.53
C CYS A 124 11.20 15.07 -5.86
N ALA A 125 11.87 13.94 -6.08
CA ALA A 125 12.64 13.67 -7.30
C ALA A 125 11.72 13.26 -8.45
N ASN A 126 12.19 13.43 -9.69
CA ASN A 126 11.55 12.84 -10.86
C ASN A 126 12.32 11.58 -11.27
N PRO A 127 11.83 10.38 -10.94
CA PRO A 127 12.56 9.14 -11.20
C PRO A 127 12.67 8.80 -12.69
N ILE A 128 11.78 9.34 -13.53
CA ILE A 128 11.76 9.04 -14.97
C ILE A 128 13.02 9.57 -15.68
N ILE A 129 13.50 10.74 -15.26
CA ILE A 129 14.66 11.40 -15.89
C ILE A 129 16.00 11.06 -15.22
N THR A 130 15.99 10.30 -14.12
CA THR A 130 17.21 9.97 -13.36
C THR A 130 18.20 9.13 -14.17
N LEU A 131 17.68 8.16 -14.93
CA LEU A 131 18.45 7.33 -15.85
C LEU A 131 17.93 7.50 -17.27
N GLN A 132 18.83 7.47 -18.24
CA GLN A 132 18.44 7.42 -19.65
C GLN A 132 17.99 6.02 -20.05
N SER A 133 17.22 5.88 -21.15
CA SER A 133 16.71 4.59 -21.62
C SER A 133 17.78 3.48 -21.77
N PRO A 134 18.99 3.74 -22.31
CA PRO A 134 20.05 2.73 -22.35
C PRO A 134 20.50 2.25 -20.97
N GLU A 135 20.51 3.12 -19.96
CA GLU A 135 20.91 2.77 -18.59
C GLU A 135 19.84 1.90 -17.91
N LYS A 136 18.55 2.18 -18.14
CA LYS A 136 17.43 1.35 -17.68
C LYS A 136 17.47 -0.05 -18.29
N VAL A 137 17.76 -0.13 -19.59
CA VAL A 137 17.97 -1.42 -20.30
C VAL A 137 19.17 -2.17 -19.70
N ALA A 138 20.29 -1.49 -19.48
CA ALA A 138 21.49 -2.11 -18.91
C ALA A 138 21.23 -2.63 -17.48
N LEU A 139 20.44 -1.93 -16.67
CA LEU A 139 20.01 -2.38 -15.35
C LEU A 139 19.24 -3.72 -15.43
N LEU A 140 18.28 -3.83 -16.34
CA LEU A 140 17.50 -5.07 -16.52
C LEU A 140 18.37 -6.21 -17.07
N GLN A 141 19.26 -5.94 -18.00
CA GLN A 141 20.22 -6.94 -18.52
C GLN A 141 21.16 -7.44 -17.42
N LYS A 142 21.57 -6.57 -16.50
CA LYS A 142 22.38 -6.94 -15.34
C LYS A 142 21.64 -7.89 -14.40
N VAL A 143 20.33 -7.67 -14.16
CA VAL A 143 19.50 -8.61 -13.39
C VAL A 143 19.55 -10.00 -14.01
N GLU A 144 19.36 -10.11 -15.31
CA GLU A 144 19.40 -11.40 -16.01
C GLU A 144 20.79 -12.07 -15.93
N GLN A 145 21.85 -11.33 -16.20
CA GLN A 145 23.23 -11.85 -16.13
C GLN A 145 23.54 -12.42 -14.74
N LEU A 146 23.19 -11.70 -13.69
CA LEU A 146 23.40 -12.14 -12.32
C LEU A 146 22.56 -13.37 -11.97
N ALA A 147 21.31 -13.43 -12.40
CA ALA A 147 20.42 -14.56 -12.13
C ALA A 147 20.90 -15.84 -12.82
N LYS A 148 21.27 -15.77 -14.10
CA LYS A 148 21.81 -16.91 -14.85
C LYS A 148 23.17 -17.37 -14.36
N ALA A 149 24.00 -16.45 -13.85
CA ALA A 149 25.30 -16.78 -13.27
C ALA A 149 25.19 -17.41 -11.87
N ALA A 150 24.09 -17.21 -11.16
CA ALA A 150 23.92 -17.67 -9.80
C ALA A 150 23.73 -19.20 -9.68
N ASP A 151 22.99 -19.81 -10.62
CA ASP A 151 22.78 -21.26 -10.65
C ASP A 151 22.45 -21.73 -12.09
N PRO A 152 23.08 -22.83 -12.59
CA PRO A 152 22.85 -23.34 -13.95
C PRO A 152 21.42 -23.88 -14.18
N ARG A 153 20.65 -24.12 -13.13
CA ARG A 153 19.24 -24.53 -13.24
C ARG A 153 18.30 -23.39 -13.58
N ILE A 154 18.75 -22.13 -13.52
CA ILE A 154 17.94 -20.99 -13.92
C ILE A 154 17.82 -20.94 -15.43
N VAL A 155 16.62 -21.25 -15.94
CA VAL A 155 16.34 -21.38 -17.38
C VAL A 155 15.68 -20.14 -17.97
N GLN A 156 14.95 -19.35 -17.15
CA GLN A 156 14.28 -18.13 -17.60
C GLN A 156 14.38 -17.03 -16.53
N VAL A 157 14.52 -15.81 -16.98
CA VAL A 157 14.56 -14.62 -16.12
C VAL A 157 13.65 -13.56 -16.73
N MET A 158 12.74 -13.06 -15.93
CA MET A 158 11.89 -11.92 -16.23
C MET A 158 12.23 -10.79 -15.26
N ALA A 159 12.38 -9.58 -15.77
CA ALA A 159 12.65 -8.41 -14.97
C ALA A 159 11.78 -7.24 -15.42
N GLY A 160 11.21 -6.52 -14.45
CA GLY A 160 10.37 -5.35 -14.70
C GLY A 160 10.86 -4.16 -13.89
N LEU A 161 10.96 -3.01 -14.55
CA LEU A 161 11.28 -1.72 -13.92
C LEU A 161 10.12 -0.77 -14.18
N THR A 162 9.58 -0.18 -13.12
CA THR A 162 8.55 0.87 -13.22
C THR A 162 8.97 2.10 -12.46
N CYS A 163 8.64 3.27 -12.98
CA CYS A 163 8.80 4.54 -12.31
C CYS A 163 7.60 5.46 -12.59
N GLU A 164 7.22 6.20 -11.57
CA GLU A 164 6.09 7.11 -11.58
C GLU A 164 6.53 8.45 -10.98
N HIS A 165 6.06 9.51 -11.59
CA HIS A 165 6.20 10.88 -11.09
C HIS A 165 4.82 11.51 -11.05
N ASP A 166 4.27 11.61 -9.85
CA ASP A 166 2.92 12.11 -9.61
C ASP A 166 2.98 13.48 -8.95
N MET A 167 2.31 14.47 -9.55
CA MET A 167 2.15 15.82 -9.03
C MET A 167 0.69 16.06 -8.70
N ILE A 168 0.41 16.50 -7.48
CA ILE A 168 -0.94 16.81 -7.02
C ILE A 168 -1.03 18.21 -6.44
N TYR A 169 -2.18 18.85 -6.66
CA TYR A 169 -2.56 20.10 -6.02
C TYR A 169 -3.99 20.00 -5.51
N ILE A 170 -4.22 20.36 -4.26
CA ILE A 170 -5.50 20.27 -3.57
C ILE A 170 -5.91 21.68 -3.13
N ALA A 171 -7.13 22.10 -3.51
CA ALA A 171 -7.76 23.31 -3.02
C ALA A 171 -9.04 22.95 -2.26
N ARG A 172 -9.17 23.42 -1.02
CA ARG A 172 -10.31 23.13 -0.14
C ARG A 172 -11.18 24.36 0.10
N LEU A 173 -12.46 24.12 0.34
CA LEU A 173 -13.43 25.18 0.64
C LEU A 173 -13.08 25.97 1.90
N ASP A 174 -12.42 25.35 2.90
CA ASP A 174 -11.93 26.01 4.11
C ASP A 174 -10.70 26.92 3.88
N GLY A 175 -10.25 27.06 2.63
CA GLY A 175 -9.14 27.89 2.22
C GLY A 175 -7.77 27.18 2.29
N LYS A 176 -7.69 25.96 2.73
CA LYS A 176 -6.44 25.20 2.70
C LYS A 176 -6.07 24.82 1.27
N HIS A 177 -4.82 25.07 0.91
CA HIS A 177 -4.23 24.66 -0.35
C HIS A 177 -2.96 23.84 -0.05
N ALA A 178 -2.89 22.64 -0.62
CA ALA A 178 -1.77 21.73 -0.41
C ALA A 178 -1.27 21.17 -1.74
N ALA A 179 0.02 20.82 -1.80
CA ALA A 179 0.61 20.26 -3.01
C ALA A 179 1.71 19.26 -2.65
N ASP A 180 1.89 18.24 -3.49
CA ASP A 180 2.90 17.21 -3.30
C ASP A 180 3.46 16.73 -4.64
N ILE A 181 4.69 16.22 -4.61
CA ILE A 181 5.34 15.48 -5.70
C ILE A 181 5.70 14.11 -5.15
N ARG A 182 5.18 13.06 -5.75
CA ARG A 182 5.25 11.68 -5.26
C ARG A 182 6.02 10.80 -6.25
N PRO A 183 7.34 10.62 -6.09
CA PRO A 183 8.05 9.61 -6.85
C PRO A 183 7.61 8.21 -6.40
N LEU A 184 7.65 7.26 -7.34
CA LEU A 184 7.48 5.85 -6.99
C LEU A 184 8.27 5.00 -7.97
N VAL A 185 9.11 4.10 -7.45
CA VAL A 185 9.90 3.18 -8.27
C VAL A 185 9.72 1.75 -7.80
N ARG A 186 9.84 0.81 -8.72
CA ARG A 186 9.83 -0.63 -8.42
C ARG A 186 10.69 -1.41 -9.41
N LEU A 187 11.53 -2.30 -8.88
CA LEU A 187 12.20 -3.36 -9.62
C LEU A 187 11.60 -4.70 -9.21
N SER A 188 11.20 -5.53 -10.18
CA SER A 188 10.73 -6.89 -9.97
C SER A 188 11.65 -7.87 -10.70
N VAL A 189 11.94 -8.98 -10.06
CA VAL A 189 12.76 -10.07 -10.59
C VAL A 189 11.99 -11.36 -10.39
N THR A 190 11.80 -12.12 -11.46
CA THR A 190 11.20 -13.45 -11.43
C THR A 190 12.10 -14.39 -12.19
N VAL A 191 12.41 -15.53 -11.60
CA VAL A 191 13.23 -16.56 -12.24
C VAL A 191 12.47 -17.88 -12.24
N ILE A 192 12.74 -18.69 -13.26
CA ILE A 192 12.27 -20.08 -13.36
C ILE A 192 13.50 -20.99 -13.29
N ALA A 193 13.51 -21.86 -12.28
CA ALA A 193 14.49 -22.91 -12.15
C ALA A 193 13.92 -24.24 -12.69
N LYS A 194 14.75 -25.05 -13.35
CA LYS A 194 14.38 -26.36 -13.88
C LYS A 194 15.36 -27.45 -13.43
N GLN A 195 14.79 -28.58 -12.97
CA GLN A 195 15.56 -29.79 -12.66
C GLN A 195 14.79 -31.03 -13.13
N GLY A 196 15.29 -31.69 -14.16
CA GLY A 196 14.54 -32.71 -14.87
C GLY A 196 13.28 -32.11 -15.52
N GLU A 197 12.12 -32.69 -15.26
CA GLU A 197 10.83 -32.15 -15.72
C GLU A 197 10.22 -31.09 -14.78
N ARG A 198 10.73 -30.98 -13.58
CA ARG A 198 10.21 -30.05 -12.58
C ARG A 198 10.66 -28.62 -12.89
N ARG A 199 9.71 -27.71 -12.83
CA ARG A 199 9.91 -26.26 -12.97
C ARG A 199 9.29 -25.53 -11.81
N GLU A 200 10.05 -24.64 -11.19
CA GLU A 200 9.55 -23.83 -10.08
C GLU A 200 10.00 -22.38 -10.23
N GLN A 201 9.18 -21.49 -9.70
CA GLN A 201 9.38 -20.04 -9.79
C GLN A 201 9.86 -19.50 -8.45
N GLY A 202 10.72 -18.49 -8.52
CA GLY A 202 11.04 -17.61 -7.41
C GLY A 202 10.93 -16.15 -7.84
N SER A 203 10.47 -15.31 -6.94
CA SER A 203 10.27 -13.88 -7.21
C SER A 203 10.74 -13.03 -6.05
N ALA A 204 11.37 -11.92 -6.38
CA ALA A 204 11.76 -10.90 -5.42
C ALA A 204 11.70 -9.52 -6.08
N GLY A 205 11.82 -8.49 -5.28
CA GLY A 205 11.82 -7.12 -5.78
C GLY A 205 11.48 -6.15 -4.67
N GLY A 206 11.33 -4.90 -5.06
CA GLY A 206 10.99 -3.84 -4.13
C GLY A 206 11.11 -2.47 -4.77
N GLY A 207 10.93 -1.45 -3.95
CA GLY A 207 10.99 -0.06 -4.35
C GLY A 207 10.47 0.84 -3.24
N GLY A 208 10.09 2.05 -3.62
CA GLY A 208 9.58 3.05 -2.68
C GLY A 208 9.54 4.43 -3.30
N ARG A 209 9.53 5.44 -2.45
CA ARG A 209 9.51 6.86 -2.81
C ARG A 209 10.92 7.38 -3.10
N PHE A 210 11.59 6.73 -4.05
CA PHE A 210 12.97 7.01 -4.45
C PHE A 210 13.03 7.46 -5.92
N ASP A 211 14.24 7.75 -6.37
CA ASP A 211 14.60 7.73 -7.78
C ASP A 211 15.29 6.40 -8.16
N LEU A 212 15.65 6.23 -9.43
CA LEU A 212 16.21 4.97 -9.93
C LEU A 212 17.64 4.68 -9.44
N THR A 213 18.33 5.62 -8.82
CA THR A 213 19.67 5.39 -8.22
C THR A 213 19.61 4.48 -6.99
N TYR A 214 18.42 4.28 -6.43
CA TYR A 214 18.18 3.30 -5.36
C TYR A 214 18.55 1.87 -5.78
N PHE A 215 18.41 1.53 -7.05
CA PHE A 215 18.74 0.20 -7.58
C PHE A 215 20.20 0.09 -7.94
N ASP A 216 21.07 0.24 -6.96
CA ASP A 216 22.51 0.00 -7.11
C ASP A 216 22.83 -1.50 -7.25
N ASP A 217 24.11 -1.80 -7.48
CA ASP A 217 24.60 -3.17 -7.68
C ASP A 217 24.30 -4.10 -6.50
N ALA A 218 24.37 -3.59 -5.28
CA ALA A 218 24.10 -4.36 -4.07
C ALA A 218 22.61 -4.72 -3.97
N LYS A 219 21.75 -3.76 -4.25
CA LYS A 219 20.29 -3.93 -4.22
C LYS A 219 19.81 -4.87 -5.32
N ILE A 220 20.32 -4.73 -6.54
CA ILE A 220 20.02 -5.65 -7.64
C ILE A 220 20.43 -7.07 -7.27
N LYS A 221 21.66 -7.27 -6.75
CA LYS A 221 22.16 -8.56 -6.32
C LYS A 221 21.33 -9.17 -5.18
N GLU A 222 20.87 -8.35 -4.23
CA GLU A 222 19.99 -8.79 -3.16
C GLU A 222 18.70 -9.41 -3.72
N TYR A 223 18.02 -8.71 -4.63
CA TYR A 223 16.76 -9.18 -5.21
C TYR A 223 16.96 -10.42 -6.08
N VAL A 224 18.00 -10.44 -6.89
CA VAL A 224 18.35 -11.62 -7.72
C VAL A 224 18.60 -12.84 -6.83
N ASN A 225 19.42 -12.71 -5.80
CA ASN A 225 19.73 -13.82 -4.91
C ASN A 225 18.47 -14.37 -4.19
N LYS A 226 17.59 -13.48 -3.72
CA LYS A 226 16.33 -13.89 -3.08
C LYS A 226 15.42 -14.66 -4.06
N ALA A 227 15.26 -14.16 -5.30
CA ALA A 227 14.45 -14.83 -6.31
C ALA A 227 15.03 -16.21 -6.68
N VAL A 228 16.35 -16.30 -6.88
CA VAL A 228 17.02 -17.56 -7.20
C VAL A 228 16.90 -18.55 -6.05
N GLN A 229 17.18 -18.15 -4.81
CA GLN A 229 17.06 -19.01 -3.64
C GLN A 229 15.65 -19.57 -3.48
N GLN A 230 14.62 -18.74 -3.62
CA GLN A 230 13.23 -19.17 -3.55
C GLN A 230 12.90 -20.22 -4.63
N ALA A 231 13.32 -20.01 -5.88
CA ALA A 231 13.10 -20.98 -6.94
C ALA A 231 13.79 -22.33 -6.67
N LEU A 232 15.02 -22.29 -6.13
CA LEU A 232 15.78 -23.50 -5.79
C LEU A 232 15.18 -24.25 -4.60
N ILE A 233 14.73 -23.56 -3.57
CA ILE A 233 13.99 -24.14 -2.43
C ILE A 233 12.72 -24.81 -2.93
N ASN A 234 11.96 -24.15 -3.81
CA ASN A 234 10.74 -24.67 -4.37
C ASN A 234 10.95 -25.94 -5.22
N LEU A 235 12.11 -26.09 -5.89
CA LEU A 235 12.47 -27.32 -6.61
C LEU A 235 12.56 -28.55 -5.67
N GLU A 236 12.90 -28.36 -4.40
CA GLU A 236 13.03 -29.42 -3.41
C GLU A 236 11.76 -29.62 -2.56
N SER A 237 10.75 -28.75 -2.74
CA SER A 237 9.54 -28.73 -1.91
C SER A 237 8.68 -29.98 -2.14
N ARG A 238 7.99 -30.40 -1.08
CA ARG A 238 6.99 -31.48 -1.07
C ARG A 238 5.58 -30.88 -0.92
N PRO A 239 4.51 -31.62 -1.26
CA PRO A 239 3.16 -31.17 -0.97
C PRO A 239 2.97 -30.81 0.51
N ALA A 240 2.32 -29.67 0.78
CA ALA A 240 2.02 -29.28 2.15
C ALA A 240 0.92 -30.16 2.74
N PRO A 241 1.02 -30.56 4.03
CA PRO A 241 -0.06 -31.26 4.71
C PRO A 241 -1.25 -30.31 4.91
N ALA A 242 -2.48 -30.87 4.91
CA ALA A 242 -3.69 -30.14 5.19
C ALA A 242 -4.14 -30.34 6.64
N GLY A 243 -4.82 -29.36 7.21
CA GLY A 243 -5.44 -29.45 8.53
C GLY A 243 -5.22 -28.23 9.43
N ALA A 244 -5.86 -28.24 10.58
CA ALA A 244 -5.61 -27.25 11.62
C ALA A 244 -4.27 -27.56 12.31
N MET A 245 -3.41 -26.57 12.40
CA MET A 245 -2.07 -26.73 13.01
C MET A 245 -1.49 -25.40 13.44
N THR A 246 -0.44 -25.43 14.27
CA THR A 246 0.36 -24.26 14.61
C THR A 246 1.05 -23.73 13.36
N VAL A 247 1.01 -22.43 13.18
CA VAL A 247 1.69 -21.74 12.08
C VAL A 247 2.60 -20.66 12.65
N VAL A 248 3.85 -20.65 12.20
CA VAL A 248 4.74 -19.51 12.38
C VAL A 248 4.77 -18.73 11.08
N LEU A 249 4.55 -17.44 11.16
CA LEU A 249 4.64 -16.49 10.04
C LEU A 249 5.97 -15.77 10.11
N GLY A 250 6.67 -15.64 9.00
CA GLY A 250 7.89 -14.85 8.90
C GLY A 250 7.63 -13.35 9.08
N ASN A 251 8.70 -12.57 9.22
CA ASN A 251 8.62 -11.12 9.30
C ASN A 251 8.46 -10.46 7.93
N GLY A 252 8.15 -9.16 7.90
CA GLY A 252 8.06 -8.36 6.69
C GLY A 252 6.78 -8.59 5.88
N TRP A 253 6.89 -9.07 4.64
CA TRP A 253 5.77 -9.23 3.71
C TRP A 253 4.61 -10.10 4.23
N PRO A 254 4.80 -11.14 5.04
CA PRO A 254 3.68 -11.83 5.68
C PRO A 254 2.72 -10.93 6.47
N GLY A 255 3.12 -9.70 6.82
CA GLY A 255 2.24 -8.64 7.31
C GLY A 255 1.08 -8.27 6.38
N VAL A 256 1.06 -8.77 5.14
CA VAL A 256 -0.12 -8.69 4.26
C VAL A 256 -1.34 -9.36 4.91
N LEU A 257 -1.15 -10.42 5.68
CA LEU A 257 -2.22 -11.02 6.48
C LEU A 257 -2.81 -10.01 7.46
N LEU A 258 -1.97 -9.24 8.14
CA LEU A 258 -2.42 -8.19 9.05
C LEU A 258 -3.18 -7.08 8.30
N HIS A 259 -2.69 -6.67 7.12
CA HIS A 259 -3.35 -5.70 6.26
C HIS A 259 -4.79 -6.14 5.91
N GLU A 260 -4.93 -7.37 5.45
CA GLU A 260 -6.22 -7.91 5.04
C GLU A 260 -7.12 -8.27 6.24
N ALA A 261 -6.56 -8.98 7.22
CA ALA A 261 -7.33 -9.51 8.34
C ALA A 261 -7.84 -8.42 9.30
N VAL A 262 -7.12 -7.32 9.41
CA VAL A 262 -7.37 -6.28 10.42
C VAL A 262 -7.45 -4.90 9.77
N GLY A 263 -6.52 -4.55 8.91
CA GLY A 263 -6.36 -3.21 8.36
C GLY A 263 -7.63 -2.68 7.70
N HIS A 264 -8.19 -3.41 6.75
CA HIS A 264 -9.45 -3.02 6.10
C HIS A 264 -10.62 -2.93 7.10
N GLY A 265 -10.67 -3.83 8.09
CA GLY A 265 -11.68 -3.79 9.14
C GLY A 265 -11.60 -2.57 10.05
N LEU A 266 -10.47 -1.88 10.07
CA LEU A 266 -10.23 -0.68 10.89
C LEU A 266 -10.28 0.64 10.09
N GLU A 267 -10.73 0.61 8.84
CA GLU A 267 -11.03 1.81 8.07
C GLU A 267 -12.34 2.46 8.55
N GLY A 268 -12.35 3.78 8.67
CA GLY A 268 -13.41 4.55 9.35
C GLY A 268 -14.77 4.43 8.69
N ASP A 269 -14.84 4.32 7.37
CA ASP A 269 -16.10 4.23 6.63
C ASP A 269 -16.86 2.93 6.91
N PHE A 270 -16.18 1.78 7.01
CA PHE A 270 -16.80 0.51 7.39
C PHE A 270 -17.30 0.54 8.84
N ASN A 271 -16.53 1.16 9.74
CA ASN A 271 -16.92 1.26 11.16
C ASN A 271 -18.07 2.25 11.37
N ARG A 272 -18.10 3.39 10.68
CA ARG A 272 -19.22 4.32 10.70
C ARG A 272 -20.50 3.69 10.15
N LYS A 273 -20.40 2.96 9.04
CA LYS A 273 -21.53 2.24 8.42
C LYS A 273 -21.94 0.96 9.17
N GLN A 274 -21.23 0.60 10.23
CA GLN A 274 -21.47 -0.61 11.04
C GLN A 274 -21.37 -1.92 10.26
N THR A 275 -20.47 -1.97 9.27
CA THR A 275 -20.25 -3.14 8.41
C THR A 275 -18.97 -3.91 8.74
N SER A 276 -18.13 -3.40 9.67
CA SER A 276 -16.93 -4.09 10.13
C SER A 276 -17.19 -4.95 11.37
N VAL A 277 -16.47 -6.06 11.49
CA VAL A 277 -16.41 -6.90 12.70
C VAL A 277 -15.81 -6.16 13.92
N PHE A 278 -15.14 -5.02 13.71
CA PHE A 278 -14.54 -4.18 14.73
C PHE A 278 -15.42 -3.00 15.16
N THR A 279 -16.60 -2.85 14.57
CA THR A 279 -17.51 -1.74 14.89
C THR A 279 -17.88 -1.74 16.34
N GLY A 280 -17.72 -0.57 17.01
CA GLY A 280 -18.10 -0.35 18.40
C GLY A 280 -17.19 -0.99 19.44
N LYS A 281 -16.06 -1.58 19.04
CA LYS A 281 -15.15 -2.31 19.94
C LYS A 281 -13.97 -1.50 20.45
N ILE A 282 -13.96 -0.18 20.30
CA ILE A 282 -12.91 0.67 20.91
C ILE A 282 -12.91 0.45 22.43
N GLY A 283 -11.72 0.19 22.98
CA GLY A 283 -11.52 -0.16 24.39
C GLY A 283 -11.65 -1.65 24.69
N GLU A 284 -12.08 -2.48 23.75
CA GLU A 284 -12.19 -3.93 23.92
C GLU A 284 -10.91 -4.65 23.46
N ARG A 285 -10.68 -5.83 24.03
CA ARG A 285 -9.60 -6.71 23.59
C ARG A 285 -9.98 -7.44 22.30
N VAL A 286 -9.26 -7.16 21.23
CA VAL A 286 -9.45 -7.74 19.89
C VAL A 286 -8.28 -8.62 19.43
N ALA A 287 -7.16 -8.59 20.18
CA ALA A 287 -5.97 -9.37 19.91
C ALA A 287 -5.31 -9.88 21.20
N ALA A 288 -4.35 -10.78 21.11
CA ALA A 288 -3.56 -11.24 22.22
C ALA A 288 -2.80 -10.09 22.89
N LYS A 289 -2.44 -10.26 24.16
CA LYS A 289 -1.58 -9.33 24.87
C LYS A 289 -0.22 -9.23 24.17
N GLY A 290 0.33 -8.04 24.08
CA GLY A 290 1.59 -7.75 23.38
C GLY A 290 1.41 -7.40 21.90
N VAL A 291 0.25 -7.66 21.30
CA VAL A 291 -0.03 -7.28 19.92
C VAL A 291 -0.32 -5.78 19.84
N THR A 292 0.57 -5.04 19.17
CA THR A 292 0.39 -3.61 18.88
C THR A 292 0.47 -3.39 17.36
N VAL A 293 -0.60 -2.84 16.81
CA VAL A 293 -0.77 -2.61 15.36
C VAL A 293 -0.90 -1.13 15.06
N ILE A 294 -0.16 -0.67 14.07
CA ILE A 294 -0.02 0.74 13.70
C ILE A 294 -0.27 0.89 12.22
N ASP A 295 -0.91 2.01 11.82
CA ASP A 295 -0.79 2.56 10.48
C ASP A 295 0.03 3.85 10.53
N GLN A 296 1.10 3.94 9.72
CA GLN A 296 2.01 5.08 9.76
C GLN A 296 2.39 5.56 8.37
N GLY A 297 1.88 6.74 7.99
CA GLY A 297 2.09 7.34 6.69
C GLY A 297 3.34 8.21 6.57
N ASP A 298 4.07 8.45 7.67
CA ASP A 298 5.24 9.34 7.72
C ASP A 298 6.59 8.62 7.92
N ILE A 299 6.65 7.33 7.58
CA ILE A 299 7.92 6.58 7.57
C ILE A 299 8.71 6.98 6.32
N PRO A 300 9.99 7.43 6.46
CA PRO A 300 10.77 7.91 5.33
C PRO A 300 10.84 6.93 4.16
N ASP A 301 10.63 7.45 2.95
CA ASP A 301 10.83 6.80 1.66
C ASP A 301 10.04 5.49 1.40
N ARG A 302 9.12 5.11 2.30
CA ARG A 302 8.33 3.89 2.13
C ARG A 302 7.26 4.06 1.05
N ARG A 303 6.92 2.94 0.39
CA ARG A 303 5.95 2.90 -0.70
C ARG A 303 4.57 3.47 -0.31
N GLY A 304 4.08 3.15 0.89
CA GLY A 304 2.80 3.64 1.41
C GLY A 304 2.85 5.04 2.01
N SER A 305 4.04 5.64 2.16
CA SER A 305 4.21 6.94 2.82
C SER A 305 3.87 8.11 1.91
N LEU A 306 3.36 9.19 2.52
CA LEU A 306 2.93 10.40 1.86
C LEU A 306 3.30 11.63 2.72
N ASN A 307 3.72 12.71 2.08
CA ASN A 307 3.95 14.00 2.76
C ASN A 307 2.62 14.58 3.27
N ILE A 308 1.56 14.42 2.50
CA ILE A 308 0.15 14.73 2.80
C ILE A 308 -0.74 13.65 2.19
N ASP A 309 -1.92 13.41 2.76
CA ASP A 309 -2.95 12.57 2.14
C ASP A 309 -3.65 13.29 0.98
N ASP A 310 -4.64 12.65 0.35
CA ASP A 310 -5.35 13.20 -0.81
C ASP A 310 -6.48 14.18 -0.45
N GLU A 311 -6.52 14.60 0.82
CA GLU A 311 -7.34 15.69 1.33
C GLU A 311 -6.47 16.86 1.87
N GLY A 312 -5.14 16.74 1.74
CA GLY A 312 -4.17 17.76 2.17
C GLY A 312 -3.87 17.74 3.67
N ASN A 313 -4.15 16.64 4.36
CA ASN A 313 -3.82 16.47 5.76
C ASN A 313 -2.43 15.82 5.92
N GLU A 314 -1.71 16.18 6.99
CA GLU A 314 -0.46 15.49 7.32
C GLU A 314 -0.70 14.04 7.67
N THR A 315 0.13 13.15 7.12
CA THR A 315 0.16 11.75 7.53
C THR A 315 0.88 11.60 8.87
N ARG A 316 0.52 10.59 9.62
CA ARG A 316 1.04 10.38 10.98
C ARG A 316 1.07 8.91 11.38
N ARG A 317 1.65 8.65 12.55
CA ARG A 317 1.56 7.36 13.22
C ARG A 317 0.22 7.29 13.98
N THR A 318 -0.64 6.36 13.57
CA THR A 318 -1.92 6.07 14.18
C THR A 318 -1.87 4.69 14.81
N VAL A 319 -2.01 4.62 16.15
CA VAL A 319 -2.12 3.34 16.85
C VAL A 319 -3.55 2.83 16.67
N LEU A 320 -3.69 1.65 16.11
CA LEU A 320 -4.98 1.00 15.86
C LEU A 320 -5.34 0.00 16.96
N ILE A 321 -4.35 -0.82 17.35
CA ILE A 321 -4.44 -1.77 18.45
C ILE A 321 -3.21 -1.57 19.33
N GLU A 322 -3.39 -1.44 20.65
CA GLU A 322 -2.32 -1.32 21.62
C GLU A 322 -2.42 -2.43 22.68
N ASP A 323 -1.39 -3.22 22.83
CA ASP A 323 -1.38 -4.38 23.76
C ASP A 323 -2.65 -5.25 23.64
N GLY A 324 -3.13 -5.44 22.42
CA GLY A 324 -4.33 -6.22 22.11
C GLY A 324 -5.66 -5.48 22.29
N ILE A 325 -5.67 -4.23 22.70
CA ILE A 325 -6.85 -3.39 22.86
C ILE A 325 -7.05 -2.50 21.64
N LEU A 326 -8.26 -2.47 21.08
CA LEU A 326 -8.61 -1.58 19.98
C LEU A 326 -8.64 -0.13 20.46
N THR A 327 -7.86 0.75 19.83
CA THR A 327 -7.72 2.16 20.26
C THR A 327 -8.29 3.16 19.26
N GLY A 328 -8.41 2.81 17.98
CA GLY A 328 -8.88 3.75 16.97
C GLY A 328 -9.09 3.14 15.59
N TYR A 329 -9.54 3.99 14.68
CA TYR A 329 -9.74 3.68 13.27
C TYR A 329 -8.98 4.68 12.40
N MET A 330 -8.68 4.30 11.14
CA MET A 330 -8.13 5.20 10.13
C MET A 330 -9.24 6.08 9.55
N GLN A 331 -9.04 7.38 9.49
CA GLN A 331 -10.07 8.36 9.17
C GLN A 331 -9.67 9.29 8.02
N ASP A 332 -10.63 9.54 7.12
CA ASP A 332 -10.65 10.68 6.21
C ASP A 332 -11.47 11.84 6.80
N GLU A 333 -11.55 12.97 6.11
CA GLU A 333 -12.32 14.15 6.57
C GLU A 333 -13.80 13.85 6.78
N THR A 334 -14.43 13.10 5.88
CA THR A 334 -15.86 12.82 5.93
C THR A 334 -16.19 11.91 7.11
N ASN A 335 -15.47 10.81 7.28
CA ASN A 335 -15.76 9.84 8.34
C ASN A 335 -15.33 10.37 9.71
N ALA A 336 -14.21 11.10 9.81
CA ALA A 336 -13.80 11.76 11.03
C ALA A 336 -14.89 12.75 11.53
N ARG A 337 -15.38 13.62 10.65
CA ARG A 337 -16.45 14.57 10.96
C ARG A 337 -17.73 13.87 11.43
N LEU A 338 -18.17 12.83 10.71
CA LEU A 338 -19.41 12.12 11.05
C LEU A 338 -19.31 11.30 12.32
N MET A 339 -18.12 10.85 12.69
CA MET A 339 -17.86 10.12 13.94
C MET A 339 -17.45 11.02 15.09
N GLY A 340 -17.22 12.32 14.85
CA GLY A 340 -16.81 13.28 15.88
C GLY A 340 -15.40 13.03 16.40
N VAL A 341 -14.48 12.58 15.55
CA VAL A 341 -13.07 12.28 15.85
C VAL A 341 -12.14 13.05 14.93
N ASP A 342 -10.84 13.04 15.21
CA ASP A 342 -9.83 13.70 14.38
C ASP A 342 -9.51 12.87 13.11
N VAL A 343 -9.12 13.57 12.03
CA VAL A 343 -8.55 12.96 10.84
C VAL A 343 -7.21 12.29 11.17
N THR A 344 -6.88 11.21 10.47
CA THR A 344 -5.62 10.48 10.70
C THR A 344 -4.61 10.60 9.54
N GLY A 345 -4.96 11.32 8.46
CA GLY A 345 -4.13 11.43 7.27
C GLY A 345 -4.21 10.18 6.39
N ASN A 346 -5.36 9.53 6.38
CA ASN A 346 -5.65 8.31 5.63
C ASN A 346 -6.68 8.53 4.51
N GLY A 347 -7.06 9.76 4.20
CA GLY A 347 -7.92 10.08 3.06
C GLY A 347 -7.16 9.86 1.75
N ARG A 348 -7.44 8.77 1.02
CA ARG A 348 -6.70 8.40 -0.19
C ARG A 348 -7.61 8.11 -1.36
N ARG A 349 -7.11 8.35 -2.57
CA ARG A 349 -7.74 8.03 -3.86
C ARG A 349 -6.69 7.47 -4.84
N GLU A 350 -7.12 6.69 -5.80
CA GLU A 350 -6.23 6.19 -6.86
C GLU A 350 -5.77 7.31 -7.80
N SER A 351 -6.72 8.18 -8.20
CA SER A 351 -6.44 9.28 -9.13
C SER A 351 -7.47 10.42 -8.99
N TYR A 352 -7.32 11.46 -9.81
CA TYR A 352 -8.29 12.55 -9.92
C TYR A 352 -9.71 12.09 -10.30
N SER A 353 -9.84 10.93 -10.95
CA SER A 353 -11.14 10.36 -11.34
C SER A 353 -11.80 9.52 -10.24
N SER A 354 -11.22 9.44 -9.07
CA SER A 354 -11.61 8.58 -7.97
C SER A 354 -12.06 9.37 -6.73
N VAL A 355 -13.06 8.85 -6.03
CA VAL A 355 -13.53 9.44 -4.75
C VAL A 355 -12.57 9.05 -3.63
N VAL A 356 -12.23 10.00 -2.77
CA VAL A 356 -11.45 9.76 -1.54
C VAL A 356 -12.21 8.86 -0.57
N MET A 357 -11.46 7.97 0.07
CA MET A 357 -11.94 7.12 1.15
C MET A 357 -10.81 6.83 2.16
N PRO A 358 -11.12 6.38 3.38
CA PRO A 358 -10.09 5.94 4.32
C PRO A 358 -9.35 4.73 3.75
N ARG A 359 -8.01 4.80 3.71
CA ARG A 359 -7.12 3.74 3.21
C ARG A 359 -5.87 3.66 4.08
N MET A 360 -5.34 2.46 4.21
CA MET A 360 -4.05 2.22 4.84
C MET A 360 -2.90 2.94 4.14
N THR A 361 -1.85 3.24 4.90
CA THR A 361 -0.56 3.73 4.40
C THR A 361 0.52 2.65 4.56
N ASN A 362 1.23 2.61 5.68
CA ASN A 362 2.08 1.48 6.04
C ASN A 362 1.51 0.87 7.32
N THR A 363 0.87 -0.28 7.21
CA THR A 363 0.24 -0.97 8.33
C THR A 363 1.13 -2.12 8.80
N PHE A 364 1.52 -2.09 10.06
CA PHE A 364 2.46 -3.09 10.59
C PHE A 364 2.23 -3.37 12.07
N MET A 365 2.75 -4.54 12.53
CA MET A 365 2.83 -4.89 13.94
C MET A 365 4.20 -4.54 14.50
N GLU A 366 4.24 -3.96 15.68
CA GLU A 366 5.50 -3.67 16.39
C GLU A 366 6.20 -4.95 16.86
N SER A 367 7.51 -4.86 17.13
CA SER A 367 8.31 -5.95 17.68
C SER A 367 7.84 -6.35 19.08
N GLY A 368 7.86 -7.66 19.31
CA GLY A 368 7.81 -8.23 20.64
C GLY A 368 9.21 -8.41 21.25
N THR A 369 9.37 -9.47 22.03
CA THR A 369 10.60 -9.71 22.80
C THR A 369 11.30 -11.04 22.49
N HIS A 370 10.64 -11.94 21.74
CA HIS A 370 11.20 -13.26 21.46
C HIS A 370 12.21 -13.22 20.31
N ASP A 371 13.24 -14.03 20.40
CA ASP A 371 14.11 -14.30 19.25
C ASP A 371 13.33 -15.12 18.20
N PRO A 372 13.40 -14.78 16.90
CA PRO A 372 12.71 -15.51 15.85
C PRO A 372 13.06 -17.00 15.80
N GLN A 373 14.31 -17.35 16.12
CA GLN A 373 14.75 -18.75 16.17
C GLN A 373 14.09 -19.51 17.34
N GLU A 374 13.95 -18.87 18.52
CA GLU A 374 13.22 -19.45 19.66
C GLU A 374 11.75 -19.73 19.31
N ILE A 375 11.14 -18.85 18.51
CA ILE A 375 9.76 -19.04 18.04
C ILE A 375 9.64 -20.31 17.21
N ILE A 376 10.56 -20.54 16.27
CA ILE A 376 10.59 -21.74 15.43
C ILE A 376 10.87 -22.98 16.29
N GLU A 377 11.86 -22.91 17.18
CA GLU A 377 12.25 -24.01 18.07
C GLU A 377 11.16 -24.40 19.08
N SER A 378 10.26 -23.47 19.40
CA SER A 378 9.12 -23.75 20.29
C SER A 378 8.01 -24.59 19.64
N MET A 379 8.07 -24.85 18.33
CA MET A 379 7.07 -25.65 17.61
C MET A 379 7.33 -27.13 17.77
N ASP A 380 6.34 -27.89 18.27
CA ASP A 380 6.39 -29.35 18.19
C ASP A 380 6.17 -29.81 16.74
N LYS A 381 5.12 -29.32 16.09
CA LYS A 381 4.74 -29.66 14.72
C LYS A 381 3.91 -28.55 14.07
N GLY A 382 4.21 -28.21 12.80
CA GLY A 382 3.46 -27.19 12.07
C GLY A 382 4.16 -26.65 10.82
N ILE A 383 3.68 -25.51 10.36
CA ILE A 383 4.22 -24.81 9.17
C ILE A 383 4.92 -23.52 9.59
N TYR A 384 6.12 -23.32 9.09
CA TYR A 384 6.75 -22.00 9.03
C TYR A 384 6.55 -21.40 7.65
N ALA A 385 5.62 -20.44 7.53
CA ALA A 385 5.35 -19.70 6.30
C ALA A 385 6.28 -18.49 6.25
N VAL A 386 7.33 -18.60 5.46
CA VAL A 386 8.37 -17.56 5.32
C VAL A 386 7.84 -16.36 4.54
N ASN A 387 7.08 -16.66 3.45
CA ASN A 387 6.61 -15.63 2.55
C ASN A 387 5.30 -16.03 1.85
N PHE A 388 4.57 -15.02 1.34
CA PHE A 388 3.31 -15.22 0.62
C PHE A 388 3.40 -14.73 -0.83
N GLY A 389 2.70 -15.42 -1.72
CA GLY A 389 2.56 -15.02 -3.12
C GLY A 389 1.39 -14.08 -3.36
N GLY A 390 0.34 -14.21 -2.58
CA GLY A 390 -0.87 -13.41 -2.65
C GLY A 390 -1.99 -13.97 -1.78
N GLY A 391 -3.05 -13.21 -1.63
CA GLY A 391 -4.22 -13.59 -0.84
C GLY A 391 -5.36 -12.61 -1.03
N GLN A 392 -6.47 -12.90 -0.37
CA GLN A 392 -7.67 -12.06 -0.37
C GLN A 392 -8.43 -12.19 0.94
N VAL A 393 -9.22 -11.17 1.26
CA VAL A 393 -10.10 -11.15 2.42
C VAL A 393 -11.53 -10.81 2.02
N ASP A 394 -12.48 -11.41 2.71
CA ASP A 394 -13.86 -10.93 2.78
C ASP A 394 -13.97 -9.98 3.97
N ILE A 395 -14.04 -8.69 3.73
CA ILE A 395 -14.02 -7.64 4.76
C ILE A 395 -15.19 -7.78 5.74
N THR A 396 -16.35 -8.24 5.27
CA THR A 396 -17.57 -8.38 6.08
C THR A 396 -17.45 -9.50 7.10
N SER A 397 -16.94 -10.66 6.68
CA SER A 397 -16.75 -11.82 7.57
C SER A 397 -15.37 -11.87 8.22
N GLY A 398 -14.41 -11.09 7.71
CA GLY A 398 -13.00 -11.14 8.13
C GLY A 398 -12.27 -12.42 7.73
N LYS A 399 -12.87 -13.27 6.92
CA LYS A 399 -12.23 -14.50 6.44
C LYS A 399 -11.21 -14.21 5.36
N PHE A 400 -10.04 -14.82 5.47
CA PHE A 400 -8.94 -14.65 4.53
C PHE A 400 -8.37 -15.98 4.04
N VAL A 401 -7.73 -15.92 2.87
CA VAL A 401 -7.01 -17.03 2.24
C VAL A 401 -5.70 -16.49 1.67
N PHE A 402 -4.55 -17.04 2.09
CA PHE A 402 -3.22 -16.70 1.59
C PHE A 402 -2.45 -17.92 1.14
N SER A 403 -1.83 -17.85 -0.04
CA SER A 403 -0.96 -18.89 -0.55
C SER A 403 0.50 -18.57 -0.22
N ALA A 404 1.18 -19.47 0.52
CA ALA A 404 2.59 -19.33 0.79
C ALA A 404 3.41 -19.52 -0.50
N SER A 405 4.35 -18.59 -0.76
CA SER A 405 5.33 -18.70 -1.85
C SER A 405 6.60 -19.40 -1.39
N GLU A 406 6.85 -19.43 -0.08
CA GLU A 406 7.88 -20.21 0.59
C GLU A 406 7.36 -20.64 1.96
N ALA A 407 7.41 -21.96 2.25
CA ALA A 407 7.04 -22.50 3.54
C ALA A 407 7.85 -23.76 3.86
N TRP A 408 7.98 -24.06 5.15
CA TRP A 408 8.71 -25.20 5.66
C TRP A 408 7.86 -26.01 6.63
N TRP A 409 7.98 -27.32 6.52
CA TRP A 409 7.50 -28.23 7.56
C TRP A 409 8.44 -28.18 8.75
N VAL A 410 7.88 -27.97 9.93
CA VAL A 410 8.62 -27.95 11.20
C VAL A 410 8.19 -29.13 12.05
N GLU A 411 9.17 -29.85 12.65
CA GLU A 411 8.93 -30.93 13.60
C GLU A 411 10.03 -30.94 14.67
N ASN A 412 9.62 -31.02 15.94
CA ASN A 412 10.51 -30.95 17.09
C ASN A 412 11.45 -29.72 17.06
N GLY A 413 10.91 -28.56 16.75
CA GLY A 413 11.65 -27.31 16.72
C GLY A 413 12.65 -27.16 15.57
N LYS A 414 12.59 -28.01 14.54
CA LYS A 414 13.55 -28.01 13.43
C LYS A 414 12.85 -27.95 12.08
N LEU A 415 13.38 -27.14 11.17
CA LEU A 415 12.99 -27.16 9.76
C LEU A 415 13.38 -28.53 9.16
N GLN A 416 12.41 -29.23 8.58
CA GLN A 416 12.61 -30.55 8.00
C GLN A 416 12.81 -30.51 6.50
N TYR A 417 11.84 -29.98 5.77
CA TYR A 417 11.85 -29.84 4.31
C TYR A 417 10.91 -28.71 3.86
N PRO A 418 11.19 -28.06 2.74
CA PRO A 418 10.29 -27.06 2.18
C PRO A 418 9.00 -27.71 1.68
N VAL A 419 7.90 -26.96 1.78
CA VAL A 419 6.58 -27.40 1.31
C VAL A 419 6.00 -26.40 0.33
N LYS A 420 5.21 -26.89 -0.64
CA LYS A 420 4.46 -26.08 -1.59
C LYS A 420 2.96 -26.33 -1.51
N GLY A 421 2.19 -25.34 -2.00
CA GLY A 421 0.74 -25.41 -1.96
C GLY A 421 0.15 -25.20 -0.57
N ALA A 422 0.94 -24.73 0.40
CA ALA A 422 0.44 -24.35 1.70
C ALA A 422 -0.44 -23.09 1.54
N THR A 423 -1.73 -23.26 1.80
CA THR A 423 -2.71 -22.17 1.79
C THR A 423 -3.18 -21.94 3.22
N ILE A 424 -2.95 -20.74 3.74
CA ILE A 424 -3.31 -20.36 5.10
C ILE A 424 -4.71 -19.74 5.09
N ILE A 425 -5.64 -20.33 5.83
CA ILE A 425 -7.04 -19.94 5.90
C ILE A 425 -7.38 -19.60 7.35
N GLY A 426 -8.04 -18.47 7.56
CA GLY A 426 -8.44 -18.03 8.90
C GLY A 426 -9.44 -16.89 8.89
N SER A 427 -9.68 -16.34 10.08
CA SER A 427 -10.48 -15.12 10.28
C SER A 427 -9.66 -14.10 11.07
N GLY A 428 -9.60 -12.86 10.58
CA GLY A 428 -8.79 -11.80 11.17
C GLY A 428 -9.16 -11.49 12.63
N SER A 429 -10.44 -11.47 12.95
CA SER A 429 -10.94 -11.22 14.31
C SER A 429 -10.56 -12.32 15.31
N GLU A 430 -10.24 -13.53 14.83
CA GLU A 430 -9.88 -14.65 15.70
C GLU A 430 -8.37 -14.90 15.73
N VAL A 431 -7.71 -14.83 14.58
CA VAL A 431 -6.28 -15.20 14.44
C VAL A 431 -5.37 -14.39 15.39
N LEU A 432 -5.59 -13.07 15.50
CA LEU A 432 -4.78 -12.23 16.38
C LEU A 432 -4.96 -12.54 17.87
N LYS A 433 -6.06 -13.19 18.28
CA LYS A 433 -6.28 -13.62 19.66
C LYS A 433 -5.42 -14.84 20.01
N HIS A 434 -4.98 -15.60 19.02
CA HIS A 434 -4.19 -16.82 19.17
C HIS A 434 -2.69 -16.63 18.92
N VAL A 435 -2.24 -15.38 18.80
CA VAL A 435 -0.81 -15.06 18.77
C VAL A 435 -0.22 -15.37 20.15
N SER A 436 0.71 -16.29 20.22
CA SER A 436 1.34 -16.73 21.47
C SER A 436 2.76 -16.22 21.67
N MET A 437 3.50 -15.97 20.57
CA MET A 437 4.85 -15.40 20.61
C MET A 437 5.01 -14.35 19.50
N ILE A 438 5.69 -13.25 19.84
CA ILE A 438 5.95 -12.12 18.95
C ILE A 438 7.45 -11.87 18.91
N GLY A 439 8.03 -11.91 17.71
CA GLY A 439 9.47 -11.74 17.48
C GLY A 439 9.94 -10.30 17.72
N ASN A 440 11.23 -10.16 17.96
CA ASN A 440 11.91 -8.87 18.10
C ASN A 440 12.42 -8.29 16.77
N ASP A 441 11.99 -8.89 15.65
CA ASP A 441 12.49 -8.69 14.29
C ASP A 441 11.47 -8.03 13.36
N SER A 442 10.56 -7.17 13.89
CA SER A 442 9.58 -6.48 13.03
C SER A 442 10.27 -5.76 11.86
N ALA A 443 9.79 -6.04 10.68
CA ALA A 443 10.27 -5.44 9.44
C ALA A 443 9.09 -5.05 8.56
N LEU A 444 9.27 -4.00 7.75
CA LEU A 444 8.37 -3.67 6.65
C LEU A 444 8.76 -4.47 5.40
N ASP A 445 7.79 -4.69 4.53
CA ASP A 445 8.01 -5.30 3.21
C ASP A 445 9.02 -4.50 2.37
N THR A 446 9.46 -5.05 1.25
CA THR A 446 10.45 -4.40 0.37
C THR A 446 9.87 -3.28 -0.51
N GLY A 447 8.61 -2.92 -0.34
CA GLY A 447 7.92 -1.88 -1.12
C GLY A 447 7.22 -2.46 -2.36
N VAL A 448 6.45 -3.51 -2.18
CA VAL A 448 5.70 -4.19 -3.27
C VAL A 448 4.19 -4.09 -3.11
N GLY A 449 3.68 -3.64 -1.97
CA GLY A 449 2.26 -3.65 -1.63
C GLY A 449 1.41 -2.75 -2.51
N VAL A 450 0.26 -3.28 -2.91
CA VAL A 450 -0.85 -2.56 -3.57
C VAL A 450 -2.14 -2.98 -2.88
N CYS A 451 -2.92 -1.99 -2.47
CA CYS A 451 -4.19 -2.21 -1.78
C CYS A 451 -5.35 -1.88 -2.72
N GLY A 452 -6.29 -2.81 -2.86
CA GLY A 452 -7.52 -2.63 -3.64
C GLY A 452 -8.74 -2.40 -2.73
N LYS A 453 -9.57 -1.39 -3.03
CA LYS A 453 -10.87 -1.14 -2.38
C LYS A 453 -11.77 -0.37 -3.32
N ASP A 454 -13.02 -0.81 -3.47
CA ASP A 454 -14.03 -0.17 -4.32
C ASP A 454 -13.54 0.13 -5.75
N GLY A 455 -12.76 -0.81 -6.34
CA GLY A 455 -12.19 -0.67 -7.68
C GLY A 455 -11.00 0.29 -7.78
N GLN A 456 -10.51 0.83 -6.68
CA GLN A 456 -9.35 1.72 -6.62
C GLN A 456 -8.13 1.01 -6.04
N SER A 457 -6.96 1.22 -6.64
CA SER A 457 -5.66 0.71 -6.20
C SER A 457 -4.78 1.81 -5.66
N VAL A 458 -4.17 1.63 -4.48
CA VAL A 458 -3.19 2.57 -3.92
C VAL A 458 -1.93 1.85 -3.44
N PRO A 459 -0.74 2.47 -3.56
CA PRO A 459 0.48 1.90 -3.02
C PRO A 459 0.45 1.89 -1.49
N VAL A 460 0.84 0.77 -0.88
CA VAL A 460 0.89 0.58 0.57
C VAL A 460 2.17 -0.12 1.01
N GLY A 461 2.51 0.00 2.28
CA GLY A 461 3.48 -0.84 2.96
C GLY A 461 2.78 -1.75 3.96
N VAL A 462 3.35 -2.92 4.19
CA VAL A 462 2.90 -3.87 5.21
C VAL A 462 4.09 -4.35 6.02
N GLY A 463 3.86 -4.83 7.24
CA GLY A 463 4.95 -5.38 8.02
C GLY A 463 4.49 -6.10 9.27
N GLN A 464 5.36 -6.97 9.76
CA GLN A 464 5.19 -7.65 11.03
C GLN A 464 6.52 -8.26 11.50
N PRO A 465 6.64 -8.60 12.77
CA PRO A 465 7.69 -9.51 13.26
C PRO A 465 7.35 -10.96 12.95
N THR A 466 8.27 -11.87 13.20
CA THR A 466 7.99 -13.32 13.25
C THR A 466 6.92 -13.58 14.31
N LEU A 467 5.85 -14.30 13.93
CA LEU A 467 4.68 -14.55 14.79
C LEU A 467 4.40 -16.04 14.89
N ARG A 468 4.14 -16.54 16.12
CA ARG A 468 3.58 -17.87 16.35
C ARG A 468 2.08 -17.76 16.63
N ILE A 469 1.28 -18.54 15.90
CA ILE A 469 -0.17 -18.62 16.00
C ILE A 469 -0.55 -20.06 16.27
N ASP A 470 -1.10 -20.33 17.46
CA ASP A 470 -1.33 -21.70 17.94
C ASP A 470 -2.67 -22.29 17.50
N ALA A 471 -3.65 -21.44 17.17
CA ALA A 471 -4.99 -21.87 16.75
C ALA A 471 -5.63 -20.83 15.80
N GLY A 472 -6.78 -21.19 15.26
CA GLY A 472 -7.54 -20.27 14.37
C GLY A 472 -7.08 -20.27 12.92
N LEU A 473 -6.05 -21.05 12.58
CA LEU A 473 -5.57 -21.24 11.22
C LEU A 473 -5.77 -22.69 10.75
N THR A 474 -6.15 -22.80 9.49
CA THR A 474 -6.18 -24.07 8.77
C THR A 474 -5.24 -23.97 7.58
N VAL A 475 -4.39 -24.96 7.40
CA VAL A 475 -3.55 -25.10 6.22
C VAL A 475 -4.30 -25.96 5.22
N GLY A 476 -4.56 -25.41 4.04
CA GLY A 476 -4.96 -26.17 2.86
C GLY A 476 -3.70 -26.77 2.24
N GLY A 477 -3.73 -28.06 1.94
CA GLY A 477 -2.61 -28.75 1.30
C GLY A 477 -2.80 -28.84 -0.22
N SER A 478 -1.74 -29.22 -0.92
CA SER A 478 -1.82 -29.67 -2.31
C SER A 478 -1.87 -31.19 -2.36
N GLU A 479 -2.70 -31.76 -3.23
CA GLU A 479 -2.61 -33.18 -3.57
C GLU A 479 -1.25 -33.45 -4.25
N ALA A 480 -0.69 -34.64 -4.01
CA ALA A 480 0.63 -35.04 -4.52
C ALA A 480 0.62 -35.29 -6.04
#